data_867f16a757f255f839cb7f06c3fc2413
#
_entry.id   867f16a757f255f839cb7f06c3fc2413
#
_cell.length_a   1.000
_cell.length_b   1.000
_cell.length_c   1.000
_cell.angle_alpha   90.00
_cell.angle_beta   90.00
_cell.angle_gamma   90.00
#
_symmetry.space_group_name_H-M   'P 1'
#
loop_
_entity.id
_entity.type
_entity.pdbx_description
1 polymer ?
#
loop_
_entity_poly.entity_id
_entity_poly.type
_entity_poly.pdbx_seq_one_letter_code
_entity_poly.pdbx_strand_id
1 'polypeptide(L)'
;YKRNNKRLSVSGRGDYMSTSDFIIQYYTNLDACRKFFYDIKWPTGYYCEKCGCTHYYFMKTKNCYRCANCKHDERLLSNTIFQDNKLPLNVLLYGLFLIFTANNGISSMELSKELKVNYKTACLLQTKARILMKNSNSKRFLDSDFYESDVAYTGAPSHNGK
;
A
#
# COMPACT_ATOMS: atom_id res chain seq x y z
N TYR A 1 -4.14 4.63 -30.55
CA TYR A 1 -4.51 3.80 -29.37
C TYR A 1 -4.83 4.75 -28.21
N LYS A 2 -6.13 4.99 -27.94
CA LYS A 2 -6.60 5.85 -26.84
C LYS A 2 -6.41 5.11 -25.53
N ARG A 3 -5.47 5.57 -24.69
CA ARG A 3 -5.36 5.17 -23.29
C ARG A 3 -6.58 5.70 -22.56
N ASN A 4 -7.54 4.83 -22.24
CA ASN A 4 -8.58 5.13 -21.27
C ASN A 4 -7.95 5.12 -19.87
N ASN A 5 -7.46 6.28 -19.45
CA ASN A 5 -7.17 6.57 -18.05
C ASN A 5 -8.52 6.69 -17.32
N LYS A 6 -9.11 5.57 -16.91
CA LYS A 6 -10.12 5.59 -15.85
C LYS A 6 -9.39 5.99 -14.57
N ARG A 7 -9.25 7.31 -14.36
CA ARG A 7 -9.10 7.86 -13.03
C ARG A 7 -10.25 7.27 -12.20
N LEU A 8 -9.94 6.68 -11.06
CA LEU A 8 -10.88 6.47 -9.99
C LEU A 8 -11.46 7.85 -9.66
N SER A 9 -12.56 8.21 -10.31
CA SER A 9 -13.35 9.36 -9.96
C SER A 9 -14.09 9.01 -8.67
N VAL A 10 -13.47 9.26 -7.55
CA VAL A 10 -14.17 9.58 -6.32
C VAL A 10 -14.92 10.86 -6.66
N SER A 11 -16.23 10.76 -6.77
CA SER A 11 -17.12 11.86 -7.12
C SER A 11 -16.88 13.04 -6.20
N GLY A 12 -16.77 14.20 -6.80
CA GLY A 12 -16.35 15.47 -6.25
C GLY A 12 -16.99 15.85 -4.91
N ARG A 13 -16.14 16.24 -4.08
CA ARG A 13 -15.94 16.96 -2.83
C ARG A 13 -14.99 16.13 -2.02
N GLY A 14 -13.93 16.71 -1.49
CA GLY A 14 -12.85 16.00 -0.79
C GLY A 14 -13.33 15.26 0.47
N ASP A 15 -14.13 14.22 0.29
CA ASP A 15 -14.52 13.28 1.32
C ASP A 15 -13.33 12.37 1.59
N TYR A 16 -12.49 12.79 2.51
CA TYR A 16 -11.52 11.90 3.14
C TYR A 16 -12.32 10.79 3.82
N MET A 17 -12.10 9.54 3.37
CA MET A 17 -12.69 8.38 4.04
C MET A 17 -12.31 8.41 5.51
N SER A 18 -13.30 8.42 6.40
CA SER A 18 -13.03 8.40 7.84
C SER A 18 -12.44 7.05 8.25
N THR A 19 -11.73 7.02 9.38
CA THR A 19 -11.18 5.77 9.92
C THR A 19 -12.27 4.73 10.18
N SER A 20 -13.44 5.17 10.62
CA SER A 20 -14.60 4.29 10.83
C SER A 20 -15.13 3.68 9.53
N ASP A 21 -15.26 4.47 8.47
CA ASP A 21 -15.73 3.98 7.17
C ASP A 21 -14.73 2.98 6.57
N PHE A 22 -13.43 3.27 6.72
CA PHE A 22 -12.36 2.36 6.30
C PHE A 22 -12.43 1.01 7.03
N ILE A 23 -12.62 1.03 8.36
CA ILE A 23 -12.73 -0.18 9.18
C ILE A 23 -13.95 -1.00 8.73
N ILE A 24 -15.10 -0.37 8.55
CA ILE A 24 -16.32 -1.05 8.12
C ILE A 24 -16.13 -1.67 6.73
N GLN A 25 -15.55 -0.93 5.80
CA GLN A 25 -15.44 -1.35 4.41
C GLN A 25 -14.37 -2.42 4.18
N TYR A 26 -13.18 -2.27 4.76
CA TYR A 26 -12.01 -3.08 4.40
C TYR A 26 -11.50 -3.95 5.55
N TYR A 27 -11.52 -3.49 6.79
CA TYR A 27 -10.95 -4.24 7.89
C TYR A 27 -11.83 -5.43 8.29
N THR A 28 -13.15 -5.25 8.31
CA THR A 28 -14.12 -6.31 8.63
C THR A 28 -14.43 -7.20 7.43
N ASN A 29 -14.31 -6.69 6.21
CA ASN A 29 -14.62 -7.42 4.98
C ASN A 29 -13.36 -7.83 4.23
N LEU A 30 -12.90 -9.07 4.45
CA LEU A 30 -11.71 -9.62 3.80
C LEU A 30 -11.83 -9.72 2.27
N ASP A 31 -13.03 -9.90 1.75
CA ASP A 31 -13.22 -10.00 0.29
C ASP A 31 -13.11 -8.63 -0.36
N ALA A 32 -13.63 -7.57 0.29
CA ALA A 32 -13.42 -6.19 -0.17
C ALA A 32 -11.93 -5.80 -0.11
N CYS A 33 -11.25 -6.16 0.98
CA CYS A 33 -9.80 -5.95 1.12
C CYS A 33 -9.01 -6.70 0.03
N ARG A 34 -9.36 -7.96 -0.24
CA ARG A 34 -8.74 -8.77 -1.30
C ARG A 34 -8.97 -8.15 -2.67
N LYS A 35 -10.19 -7.70 -2.94
CA LYS A 35 -10.54 -7.03 -4.19
C LYS A 35 -9.73 -5.75 -4.39
N PHE A 36 -9.56 -4.94 -3.35
CA PHE A 36 -8.74 -3.73 -3.38
C PHE A 36 -7.30 -4.02 -3.84
N PHE A 37 -6.62 -5.02 -3.25
CA PHE A 37 -5.29 -5.42 -3.69
C PHE A 37 -5.26 -6.05 -5.08
N TYR A 38 -6.33 -6.76 -5.48
CA TYR A 38 -6.48 -7.32 -6.82
C TYR A 38 -6.54 -6.22 -7.87
N ASP A 39 -7.37 -5.20 -7.66
CA ASP A 39 -7.55 -4.08 -8.59
C ASP A 39 -6.27 -3.23 -8.73
N ILE A 40 -5.47 -3.13 -7.66
CA ILE A 40 -4.14 -2.50 -7.72
C ILE A 40 -3.16 -3.33 -8.54
N LYS A 41 -3.11 -4.65 -8.32
CA LYS A 41 -2.17 -5.53 -9.01
C LYS A 41 -2.53 -5.72 -10.47
N TRP A 42 -3.80 -5.87 -10.77
CA TRP A 42 -4.32 -6.13 -12.12
C TRP A 42 -5.41 -5.12 -12.51
N PRO A 43 -5.06 -3.87 -12.79
CA PRO A 43 -6.03 -2.81 -13.09
C PRO A 43 -6.81 -3.05 -14.39
N THR A 44 -6.29 -3.86 -15.30
CA THR A 44 -6.92 -4.28 -16.57
C THR A 44 -7.48 -5.69 -16.53
N GLY A 45 -7.49 -6.32 -15.34
CA GLY A 45 -7.85 -7.73 -15.16
C GLY A 45 -6.62 -8.63 -15.04
N TYR A 46 -6.84 -9.84 -14.51
CA TYR A 46 -5.76 -10.80 -14.29
C TYR A 46 -5.01 -11.14 -15.58
N TYR A 47 -3.70 -11.16 -15.47
CA TYR A 47 -2.81 -11.76 -16.48
C TYR A 47 -1.67 -12.53 -15.78
N CYS A 48 -1.30 -13.67 -16.35
CA CYS A 48 -0.22 -14.48 -15.80
C CYS A 48 1.13 -13.95 -16.29
N GLU A 49 2.03 -13.59 -15.37
CA GLU A 49 3.38 -13.10 -15.74
C GLU A 49 4.21 -14.12 -16.52
N LYS A 50 3.93 -15.46 -16.37
CA LYS A 50 4.70 -16.49 -17.06
C LYS A 50 4.23 -16.81 -18.48
N CYS A 51 2.92 -16.76 -18.73
CA CYS A 51 2.37 -17.22 -20.01
C CYS A 51 1.35 -16.28 -20.64
N GLY A 52 1.09 -15.12 -20.02
CA GLY A 52 0.15 -14.12 -20.54
C GLY A 52 -1.33 -14.51 -20.48
N CYS A 53 -1.67 -15.71 -19.95
CA CYS A 53 -3.06 -16.17 -19.86
C CYS A 53 -3.88 -15.28 -18.92
N THR A 54 -5.12 -14.95 -19.32
CA THR A 54 -6.02 -14.08 -18.53
C THR A 54 -7.00 -14.86 -17.65
N HIS A 55 -6.99 -16.20 -17.74
CA HIS A 55 -7.88 -17.04 -16.95
C HIS A 55 -7.17 -17.60 -15.72
N TYR A 56 -7.85 -17.59 -14.57
CA TYR A 56 -7.31 -18.09 -13.30
C TYR A 56 -8.37 -18.81 -12.46
N TYR A 57 -7.89 -19.59 -11.50
CA TYR A 57 -8.67 -20.16 -10.41
C TYR A 57 -8.19 -19.63 -9.09
N PHE A 58 -9.11 -19.14 -8.24
CA PHE A 58 -8.74 -18.72 -6.89
C PHE A 58 -8.69 -19.92 -5.93
N MET A 59 -7.50 -20.18 -5.40
CA MET A 59 -7.24 -21.25 -4.43
C MET A 59 -7.40 -20.72 -3.00
N LYS A 60 -8.56 -20.93 -2.37
CA LYS A 60 -8.85 -20.44 -1.01
C LYS A 60 -7.86 -20.97 0.04
N THR A 61 -7.45 -22.24 -0.04
CA THR A 61 -6.52 -22.87 0.90
C THR A 61 -5.13 -22.23 0.91
N LYS A 62 -4.63 -21.82 -0.25
CA LYS A 62 -3.31 -21.20 -0.42
C LYS A 62 -3.36 -19.67 -0.54
N ASN A 63 -4.56 -19.10 -0.58
CA ASN A 63 -4.80 -17.68 -0.82
C ASN A 63 -3.99 -17.14 -2.02
N CYS A 64 -4.05 -17.86 -3.15
CA CYS A 64 -3.32 -17.55 -4.38
C CYS A 64 -4.22 -17.70 -5.61
N TYR A 65 -3.81 -17.04 -6.69
CA TYR A 65 -4.42 -17.09 -8.02
C TYR A 65 -3.61 -18.05 -8.88
N ARG A 66 -4.23 -19.17 -9.28
CA ARG A 66 -3.58 -20.16 -10.13
C ARG A 66 -3.95 -19.96 -11.58
N CYS A 67 -2.95 -19.78 -12.43
CA CYS A 67 -3.16 -19.69 -13.87
C CYS A 67 -3.83 -20.94 -14.42
N ALA A 68 -4.86 -20.77 -15.26
CA ALA A 68 -5.57 -21.88 -15.89
C ALA A 68 -4.68 -22.68 -16.85
N ASN A 69 -3.76 -22.02 -17.54
CA ASN A 69 -2.88 -22.60 -18.54
C ASN A 69 -1.62 -23.24 -17.92
N CYS A 70 -0.71 -22.42 -17.40
CA CYS A 70 0.61 -22.90 -16.95
C CYS A 70 0.64 -23.34 -15.47
N LYS A 71 -0.48 -23.30 -14.76
CA LYS A 71 -0.63 -23.67 -13.33
C LYS A 71 0.26 -22.87 -12.36
N HIS A 72 0.82 -21.75 -12.80
CA HIS A 72 1.57 -20.85 -11.94
C HIS A 72 0.70 -20.29 -10.82
N ASP A 73 1.18 -20.39 -9.58
CA ASP A 73 0.52 -19.85 -8.40
C ASP A 73 1.07 -18.44 -8.11
N GLU A 74 0.20 -17.45 -8.10
CA GLU A 74 0.56 -16.07 -7.85
C GLU A 74 -0.25 -15.49 -6.68
N ARG A 75 0.43 -14.83 -5.74
CA ARG A 75 -0.21 -14.15 -4.60
C ARG A 75 -0.38 -12.66 -4.92
N LEU A 76 -1.32 -12.01 -4.25
CA LEU A 76 -1.58 -10.57 -4.41
C LEU A 76 -0.34 -9.71 -4.13
N LEU A 77 0.45 -10.09 -3.13
CA LEU A 77 1.64 -9.35 -2.73
C LEU A 77 2.93 -9.81 -3.41
N SER A 78 2.89 -10.84 -4.29
CA SER A 78 4.07 -11.28 -5.05
C SER A 78 4.60 -10.14 -5.92
N ASN A 79 5.92 -10.04 -6.05
CA ASN A 79 6.63 -9.00 -6.81
C ASN A 79 6.40 -7.57 -6.29
N THR A 80 6.02 -7.45 -5.01
CA THR A 80 5.91 -6.17 -4.31
C THR A 80 6.84 -6.13 -3.11
N ILE A 81 7.07 -4.95 -2.54
CA ILE A 81 7.86 -4.81 -1.31
C ILE A 81 7.24 -5.53 -0.11
N PHE A 82 5.99 -5.98 -0.22
CA PHE A 82 5.25 -6.72 0.80
C PHE A 82 5.17 -8.22 0.53
N GLN A 83 5.90 -8.78 -0.44
CA GLN A 83 5.76 -10.19 -0.82
C GLN A 83 5.96 -11.16 0.35
N ASP A 84 6.90 -10.87 1.27
CA ASP A 84 7.21 -11.70 2.44
C ASP A 84 6.42 -11.29 3.69
N ASN A 85 5.33 -10.56 3.50
CA ASN A 85 4.51 -10.13 4.61
C ASN A 85 3.74 -11.30 5.21
N LYS A 86 3.84 -11.45 6.55
CA LYS A 86 3.11 -12.45 7.34
C LYS A 86 1.83 -11.92 7.95
N LEU A 87 1.57 -10.61 7.85
CA LEU A 87 0.35 -10.00 8.38
C LEU A 87 -0.85 -10.36 7.50
N PRO A 88 -2.05 -10.53 8.09
CA PRO A 88 -3.28 -10.58 7.32
C PRO A 88 -3.45 -9.35 6.43
N LEU A 89 -4.07 -9.51 5.26
CA LEU A 89 -4.22 -8.42 4.27
C LEU A 89 -4.97 -7.20 4.85
N ASN A 90 -6.00 -7.43 5.65
CA ASN A 90 -6.76 -6.35 6.29
C ASN A 90 -5.93 -5.57 7.32
N VAL A 91 -5.10 -6.25 8.11
CA VAL A 91 -4.19 -5.61 9.06
C VAL A 91 -3.10 -4.82 8.33
N LEU A 92 -2.56 -5.38 7.25
CA LEU A 92 -1.61 -4.67 6.38
C LEU A 92 -2.22 -3.41 5.79
N LEU A 93 -3.43 -3.52 5.21
CA LEU A 93 -4.11 -2.38 4.59
C LEU A 93 -4.46 -1.30 5.61
N TYR A 94 -4.93 -1.70 6.81
CA TYR A 94 -5.23 -0.77 7.90
C TYR A 94 -3.97 -0.05 8.39
N GLY A 95 -2.87 -0.77 8.56
CA GLY A 95 -1.59 -0.16 8.93
C GLY A 95 -1.08 0.85 7.91
N LEU A 96 -1.20 0.55 6.61
CA LEU A 96 -0.86 1.49 5.55
C LEU A 96 -1.80 2.70 5.56
N PHE A 97 -3.10 2.50 5.76
CA PHE A 97 -4.07 3.58 5.90
C PHE A 97 -3.68 4.54 7.04
N LEU A 98 -3.37 4.01 8.24
CA LEU A 98 -2.94 4.84 9.38
C LEU A 98 -1.66 5.63 9.07
N ILE A 99 -0.67 5.00 8.44
CA ILE A 99 0.60 5.66 8.10
C ILE A 99 0.38 6.79 7.09
N PHE A 100 -0.48 6.60 6.08
CA PHE A 100 -0.68 7.57 5.01
C PHE A 100 -1.66 8.70 5.38
N THR A 101 -2.55 8.48 6.36
CA THR A 101 -3.55 9.48 6.78
C THR A 101 -3.12 10.29 8.00
N ALA A 102 -2.09 9.86 8.73
CA ALA A 102 -1.60 10.58 9.91
C ALA A 102 -0.88 11.87 9.51
N ASN A 103 -1.51 13.02 9.74
CA ASN A 103 -0.96 14.34 9.41
C ASN A 103 0.40 14.62 10.06
N ASN A 104 0.57 14.21 11.32
CA ASN A 104 1.81 14.39 12.08
C ASN A 104 2.70 13.14 12.07
N GLY A 105 2.35 12.15 11.23
CA GLY A 105 2.95 10.82 11.27
C GLY A 105 2.44 10.00 12.46
N ILE A 106 2.75 8.71 12.46
CA ILE A 106 2.46 7.78 13.55
C ILE A 106 3.75 7.12 14.01
N SER A 107 3.96 7.01 15.31
CA SER A 107 5.15 6.33 15.85
C SER A 107 5.03 4.81 15.68
N SER A 108 6.19 4.10 15.55
CA SER A 108 6.16 2.64 15.45
C SER A 108 5.57 1.97 16.73
N MET A 109 5.70 2.64 17.87
CA MET A 109 5.14 2.15 19.13
C MET A 109 3.61 2.25 19.11
N GLU A 110 3.08 3.37 18.68
CA GLU A 110 1.65 3.61 18.54
C GLU A 110 1.04 2.68 17.48
N LEU A 111 1.68 2.57 16.32
CA LEU A 111 1.28 1.66 15.26
C LEU A 111 1.25 0.19 15.74
N SER A 112 2.22 -0.23 16.56
CA SER A 112 2.25 -1.60 17.10
C SER A 112 1.10 -1.88 18.05
N LYS A 113 0.71 -0.89 18.87
CA LYS A 113 -0.44 -0.98 19.77
C LYS A 113 -1.76 -1.03 19.01
N GLU A 114 -1.91 -0.15 18.01
CA GLU A 114 -3.13 -0.05 17.20
C GLU A 114 -3.39 -1.32 16.39
N LEU A 115 -2.36 -1.84 15.74
CA LEU A 115 -2.44 -3.07 14.94
C LEU A 115 -2.37 -4.36 15.78
N LYS A 116 -2.07 -4.26 17.09
CA LYS A 116 -1.81 -5.40 17.97
C LYS A 116 -0.72 -6.35 17.43
N VAL A 117 0.35 -5.78 16.90
CA VAL A 117 1.49 -6.51 16.33
C VAL A 117 2.77 -6.23 17.12
N ASN A 118 3.80 -7.05 16.92
CA ASN A 118 5.10 -6.80 17.53
C ASN A 118 5.71 -5.49 17.02
N TYR A 119 6.41 -4.75 17.89
CA TYR A 119 7.09 -3.50 17.56
C TYR A 119 8.00 -3.62 16.34
N LYS A 120 8.79 -4.72 16.23
CA LYS A 120 9.65 -4.97 15.06
C LYS A 120 8.86 -5.04 13.75
N THR A 121 7.65 -5.64 13.81
CA THR A 121 6.76 -5.73 12.65
C THR A 121 6.22 -4.35 12.26
N ALA A 122 5.84 -3.52 13.22
CA ALA A 122 5.39 -2.16 12.99
C ALA A 122 6.51 -1.29 12.38
N CYS A 123 7.74 -1.39 12.89
CA CYS A 123 8.91 -0.71 12.32
C CYS A 123 9.17 -1.13 10.87
N LEU A 124 9.09 -2.43 10.58
CA LEU A 124 9.28 -2.94 9.22
C LEU A 124 8.19 -2.44 8.28
N LEU A 125 6.93 -2.40 8.74
CA LEU A 125 5.81 -1.87 7.97
C LEU A 125 6.00 -0.39 7.63
N GLN A 126 6.38 0.43 8.61
CA GLN A 126 6.68 1.84 8.39
C GLN A 126 7.84 2.04 7.40
N THR A 127 8.91 1.27 7.52
CA THR A 127 10.05 1.34 6.60
C THR A 127 9.61 1.04 5.18
N LYS A 128 8.82 -0.02 4.98
CA LYS A 128 8.27 -0.37 3.67
C LYS A 128 7.32 0.70 3.12
N ALA A 129 6.47 1.29 3.96
CA ALA A 129 5.60 2.40 3.58
C ALA A 129 6.39 3.65 3.14
N ARG A 130 7.47 4.01 3.86
CA ARG A 130 8.37 5.12 3.46
C ARG A 130 9.04 4.87 2.11
N ILE A 131 9.46 3.63 1.82
CA ILE A 131 10.00 3.28 0.50
C ILE A 131 8.96 3.49 -0.60
N LEU A 132 7.69 3.11 -0.37
CA LEU A 132 6.61 3.39 -1.31
C LEU A 132 6.42 4.88 -1.56
N MET A 133 6.39 5.69 -0.50
CA MET A 133 6.25 7.16 -0.61
C MET A 133 7.42 7.75 -1.42
N LYS A 134 8.66 7.33 -1.13
CA LYS A 134 9.85 7.80 -1.85
C LYS A 134 9.75 7.47 -3.35
N ASN A 135 9.38 6.24 -3.69
CA ASN A 135 9.28 5.81 -5.08
C ASN A 135 8.15 6.53 -5.83
N SER A 136 7.02 6.81 -5.17
CA SER A 136 5.91 7.58 -5.74
C SER A 136 6.29 9.04 -5.98
N ASN A 137 7.01 9.65 -5.05
CA ASN A 137 7.48 11.03 -5.17
C ASN A 137 8.54 11.16 -6.27
N SER A 138 9.48 10.22 -6.40
CA SER A 138 10.50 10.25 -7.45
C SER A 138 9.88 10.29 -8.85
N LYS A 139 8.79 9.56 -9.09
CA LYS A 139 8.08 9.61 -10.38
C LYS A 139 7.39 10.95 -10.62
N ARG A 140 6.81 11.57 -9.57
CA ARG A 140 6.17 12.90 -9.68
C ARG A 140 7.19 14.00 -9.93
N PHE A 141 8.38 13.93 -9.31
CA PHE A 141 9.46 14.90 -9.53
C PHE A 141 10.02 14.85 -10.97
N LEU A 142 10.03 13.70 -11.60
CA LEU A 142 10.49 13.54 -12.98
C LEU A 142 9.45 14.03 -14.00
N ASP A 143 8.17 14.08 -13.64
CA ASP A 143 7.06 14.48 -14.52
C ASP A 143 6.62 15.94 -14.32
N SER A 144 7.18 16.67 -13.35
CA SER A 144 6.83 18.07 -13.07
C SER A 144 7.97 19.03 -13.43
N ASP A 145 7.66 20.02 -14.26
CA ASP A 145 8.60 21.10 -14.61
C ASP A 145 8.83 22.11 -13.47
N PHE A 146 8.07 21.97 -12.37
CA PHE A 146 8.18 22.81 -11.18
C PHE A 146 8.24 21.96 -9.93
N TYR A 147 9.29 22.15 -9.11
CA TYR A 147 9.40 21.59 -7.76
C TYR A 147 9.82 22.69 -6.80
N GLU A 148 9.14 22.75 -5.68
CA GLU A 148 9.49 23.58 -4.54
C GLU A 148 10.26 22.70 -3.53
N SER A 149 11.48 23.09 -3.19
CA SER A 149 12.27 22.39 -2.16
C SER A 149 12.14 23.14 -0.86
N ASP A 150 11.56 22.47 0.15
CA ASP A 150 11.48 22.99 1.50
C ASP A 150 12.81 22.71 2.24
N VAL A 151 13.44 23.75 2.76
CA VAL A 151 14.69 23.62 3.52
C VAL A 151 14.34 23.38 4.98
N ALA A 152 14.45 22.14 5.44
CA ALA A 152 14.32 21.87 6.88
C ALA A 152 15.53 22.43 7.64
N TYR A 153 15.32 23.44 8.48
CA TYR A 153 16.30 23.91 9.46
C TYR A 153 16.48 22.84 10.53
N THR A 154 17.53 22.04 10.44
CA THR A 154 18.00 21.29 11.59
C THR A 154 18.74 22.30 12.49
N GLY A 155 18.23 22.51 13.72
CA GLY A 155 18.78 23.48 14.66
C GLY A 155 20.30 23.40 14.80
N ALA A 156 20.93 24.55 14.99
CA ALA A 156 22.36 24.65 15.18
C ALA A 156 22.85 23.75 16.34
N PRO A 157 24.02 23.12 16.21
CA PRO A 157 24.58 22.34 17.30
C PRO A 157 24.78 23.26 18.52
N SER A 158 24.22 22.85 19.67
CA SER A 158 24.44 23.58 20.92
C SER A 158 25.93 23.54 21.25
N HIS A 159 26.63 24.68 21.18
CA HIS A 159 27.91 24.85 21.77
C HIS A 159 27.78 24.76 23.30
N ASN A 160 28.07 23.61 23.88
CA ASN A 160 28.37 23.54 25.30
C ASN A 160 29.69 24.28 25.52
N GLY A 161 29.58 25.58 25.81
CA GLY A 161 30.68 26.35 26.34
C GLY A 161 31.06 25.83 27.74
N LYS A 162 32.35 25.61 27.93
CA LYS A 162 32.98 25.43 29.24
C LYS A 162 32.75 26.68 30.09
#